data_ee4a23304ca6963df183c427dba01cb1
#
_entry.id   ee4a23304ca6963df183c427dba01cb1
#
_cell.length_a   1.000
_cell.length_b   1.000
_cell.length_c   1.000
_cell.angle_alpha   90.00
_cell.angle_beta   90.00
_cell.angle_gamma   90.00
#
_symmetry.space_group_name_H-M   'P 1'
#
loop_
_entity.id
_entity.type
_entity.pdbx_description
1 polymer ?
#
loop_
_entity_poly.entity_id
_entity_poly.type
_entity_poly.pdbx_seq_one_letter_code
_entity_poly.pdbx_strand_id
1 'polypeptide(L)'
;MEEKTKNKIKQLLQEIKENSHKKIRLYSLEGCPACEEFKTKINRLGVTYENIEMGGNDKMWEKLEKMGGSDFVPQVQVENYLIKENEYEDVNELISKTLSNLLERKIVIK
;
A
#
# COMPACT_ATOMS: atom_id res chain seq x y z
N MET A 1 10.26 13.55 18.95
CA MET A 1 9.64 12.31 18.46
C MET A 1 9.06 12.44 17.08
N GLU A 2 8.23 13.47 16.87
CA GLU A 2 7.65 13.69 15.54
C GLU A 2 8.70 13.98 14.49
N GLU A 3 9.75 14.68 14.86
CA GLU A 3 10.82 14.99 13.92
C GLU A 3 11.53 13.73 13.43
N LYS A 4 11.75 12.78 14.30
CA LYS A 4 12.38 11.53 13.92
C LYS A 4 11.52 10.76 12.94
N THR A 5 10.22 10.76 13.16
CA THR A 5 9.29 10.10 12.26
C THR A 5 9.28 10.76 10.90
N LYS A 6 9.25 12.09 10.87
CA LYS A 6 9.27 12.82 9.62
C LYS A 6 10.56 12.58 8.85
N ASN A 7 11.68 12.58 9.54
CA ASN A 7 12.96 12.34 8.89
C ASN A 7 13.06 10.94 8.34
N LYS A 8 12.53 9.97 9.08
CA LYS A 8 12.51 8.59 8.61
C LYS A 8 11.68 8.46 7.35
N ILE A 9 10.53 9.11 7.32
CA ILE A 9 9.67 9.08 6.14
C ILE A 9 10.36 9.74 4.95
N LYS A 10 11.04 10.85 5.16
CA LYS A 10 11.77 11.51 4.08
C LYS A 10 12.87 10.62 3.51
N GLN A 11 13.58 9.92 4.37
CA GLN A 11 14.63 9.00 3.93
C GLN A 11 14.03 7.86 3.11
N LEU A 12 12.92 7.30 3.59
CA LEU A 12 12.25 6.23 2.88
C LEU A 12 11.77 6.68 1.51
N LEU A 13 11.21 7.88 1.44
CA LEU A 13 10.72 8.41 0.18
C LEU A 13 11.85 8.62 -0.81
N GLN A 14 12.99 9.09 -0.34
CA GLN A 14 14.13 9.29 -1.21
C GLN A 14 14.64 7.97 -1.77
N GLU A 15 14.72 6.95 -0.93
CA GLU A 15 15.12 5.63 -1.37
C GLU A 15 14.13 5.04 -2.36
N ILE A 16 12.86 5.27 -2.13
CA ILE A 16 11.81 4.80 -3.03
C ILE A 16 11.95 5.43 -4.40
N LYS A 17 12.21 6.72 -4.44
CA LYS A 17 12.39 7.44 -5.70
C LYS A 17 13.56 6.90 -6.50
N GLU A 18 14.62 6.54 -5.81
CA GLU A 18 15.83 6.01 -6.45
C GLU A 18 15.65 4.59 -6.93
N ASN A 19 14.75 3.85 -6.31
CA ASN A 19 14.59 2.43 -6.57
C ASN A 19 13.17 2.05 -6.96
N SER A 20 12.39 2.99 -7.43
CA SER A 20 10.95 2.79 -7.62
C SER A 20 10.63 2.06 -8.90
N HIS A 21 10.90 0.77 -8.93
CA HIS A 21 10.45 -0.08 -10.02
C HIS A 21 9.30 -0.97 -9.60
N LYS A 22 8.95 -0.93 -8.32
CA LYS A 22 7.90 -1.79 -7.80
C LYS A 22 6.54 -1.14 -7.98
N LYS A 23 5.59 -1.96 -8.38
CA LYS A 23 4.21 -1.49 -8.60
C LYS A 23 3.40 -1.64 -7.34
N ILE A 24 2.68 -0.59 -7.01
CA ILE A 24 1.74 -0.59 -5.90
C ILE A 24 0.34 -0.61 -6.48
N ARG A 25 -0.50 -1.52 -6.02
CA ARG A 25 -1.89 -1.59 -6.39
C ARG A 25 -2.76 -1.43 -5.17
N LEU A 26 -3.70 -0.51 -5.25
CA LEU A 26 -4.68 -0.30 -4.19
C LEU A 26 -6.02 -0.86 -4.64
N TYR A 27 -6.52 -1.82 -3.88
CA TYR A 27 -7.85 -2.36 -4.12
C TYR A 27 -8.82 -1.59 -3.24
N SER A 28 -9.73 -0.85 -3.85
CA SER A 28 -10.59 0.07 -3.13
C SER A 28 -12.03 0.01 -3.63
N LEU A 29 -12.92 0.64 -2.86
CA LEU A 29 -14.31 0.78 -3.23
C LEU A 29 -14.68 2.25 -3.15
N GLU A 30 -15.51 2.69 -4.09
CA GLU A 30 -16.04 4.04 -4.05
C GLU A 30 -16.86 4.21 -2.76
N GLY A 31 -16.68 5.33 -2.08
CA GLY A 31 -17.38 5.59 -0.85
C GLY A 31 -16.73 5.00 0.40
N CYS A 32 -15.56 4.42 0.25
CA CYS A 32 -14.82 3.85 1.37
C CYS A 32 -13.94 4.93 2.01
N PRO A 33 -14.25 5.38 3.23
CA PRO A 33 -13.45 6.45 3.86
C PRO A 33 -11.99 6.10 4.05
N ALA A 34 -11.70 4.87 4.46
CA ALA A 34 -10.32 4.45 4.66
C ALA A 34 -9.55 4.41 3.35
N CYS A 35 -10.23 4.01 2.27
CA CYS A 35 -9.62 4.00 0.95
C CYS A 35 -9.26 5.41 0.51
N GLU A 36 -10.15 6.36 0.73
CA GLU A 36 -9.91 7.75 0.38
C GLU A 36 -8.79 8.35 1.22
N GLU A 37 -8.75 7.99 2.48
CA GLU A 37 -7.68 8.44 3.35
C GLU A 37 -6.33 7.94 2.87
N PHE A 38 -6.25 6.68 2.48
CA PHE A 38 -5.03 6.10 1.94
C PHE A 38 -4.59 6.86 0.69
N LYS A 39 -5.52 7.08 -0.23
CA LYS A 39 -5.22 7.79 -1.48
C LYS A 39 -4.66 9.18 -1.23
N THR A 40 -5.30 9.92 -0.33
CA THR A 40 -4.87 11.27 0.00
C THR A 40 -3.46 11.27 0.58
N LYS A 41 -3.21 10.38 1.52
CA LYS A 41 -1.92 10.34 2.20
C LYS A 41 -0.80 9.85 1.31
N ILE A 42 -1.06 8.83 0.50
CA ILE A 42 -0.03 8.29 -0.38
C ILE A 42 0.31 9.31 -1.48
N ASN A 43 -0.69 10.05 -1.96
CA ASN A 43 -0.46 11.10 -2.94
C ASN A 43 0.39 12.23 -2.37
N ARG A 44 0.16 12.59 -1.11
CA ARG A 44 0.96 13.63 -0.46
C ARG A 44 2.42 13.22 -0.33
N LEU A 45 2.68 11.94 -0.23
CA LEU A 45 4.04 11.44 -0.14
C LEU A 45 4.71 11.34 -1.51
N GLY A 46 3.96 11.59 -2.57
CA GLY A 46 4.52 11.54 -3.92
C GLY A 46 4.74 10.14 -4.44
N VAL A 47 4.11 9.16 -3.84
CA VAL A 47 4.23 7.76 -4.26
C VAL A 47 3.13 7.43 -5.26
N THR A 48 3.50 6.87 -6.39
CA THR A 48 2.52 6.49 -7.41
C THR A 48 1.97 5.11 -7.13
N TYR A 49 0.74 4.91 -7.54
CA TYR A 49 0.07 3.63 -7.35
C TYR A 49 -1.04 3.47 -8.39
N GLU A 50 -1.45 2.24 -8.58
CA GLU A 50 -2.58 1.94 -9.46
C GLU A 50 -3.81 1.68 -8.58
N ASN A 51 -4.89 2.38 -8.85
CA ASN A 51 -6.13 2.16 -8.12
C ASN A 51 -7.00 1.17 -8.88
N ILE A 52 -7.44 0.13 -8.17
CA ILE A 52 -8.31 -0.87 -8.77
C ILE A 52 -9.66 -0.78 -8.07
N GLU A 53 -10.67 -0.39 -8.83
CA GLU A 53 -12.02 -0.26 -8.31
C GLU A 53 -12.64 -1.64 -8.21
N MET A 54 -13.06 -2.01 -7.00
CA MET A 54 -13.60 -3.34 -6.75
C MET A 54 -15.11 -3.44 -6.90
N GLY A 55 -15.79 -2.30 -6.94
CA GLY A 55 -17.24 -2.28 -7.06
C GLY A 55 -17.69 -2.89 -8.36
N GLY A 56 -18.53 -3.93 -8.30
CA GLY A 56 -19.03 -4.59 -9.48
C GLY A 56 -17.99 -5.39 -10.24
N ASN A 57 -16.84 -5.64 -9.64
CA ASN A 57 -15.73 -6.28 -10.32
C ASN A 57 -15.47 -7.68 -9.75
N ASP A 58 -16.38 -8.59 -10.05
CA ASP A 58 -16.32 -9.94 -9.50
C ASP A 58 -15.03 -10.67 -9.83
N LYS A 59 -14.52 -10.45 -11.03
CA LYS A 59 -13.27 -11.10 -11.46
C LYS A 59 -12.10 -10.68 -10.58
N MET A 60 -12.07 -9.41 -10.22
CA MET A 60 -10.98 -8.92 -9.36
C MET A 60 -11.12 -9.43 -7.95
N TRP A 61 -12.35 -9.57 -7.43
CA TRP A 61 -12.55 -10.16 -6.13
C TRP A 61 -12.05 -11.61 -6.11
N GLU A 62 -12.33 -12.37 -7.17
CA GLU A 62 -11.83 -13.74 -7.26
C GLU A 62 -10.31 -13.78 -7.31
N LYS A 63 -9.72 -12.88 -8.09
CA LYS A 63 -8.27 -12.81 -8.20
C LYS A 63 -7.63 -12.48 -6.86
N LEU A 64 -8.23 -11.52 -6.14
CA LEU A 64 -7.73 -11.10 -4.85
C LEU A 64 -7.80 -12.24 -3.85
N GLU A 65 -8.87 -12.99 -3.87
CA GLU A 65 -9.06 -14.15 -3.01
C GLU A 65 -8.00 -15.21 -3.28
N LYS A 66 -7.70 -15.44 -4.55
CA LYS A 66 -6.68 -16.42 -4.94
C LYS A 66 -5.29 -15.99 -4.47
N MET A 67 -5.06 -14.71 -4.30
CA MET A 67 -3.80 -14.21 -3.78
C MET A 67 -3.73 -14.26 -2.26
N GLY A 68 -4.76 -14.80 -1.62
CA GLY A 68 -4.79 -14.87 -0.17
C GLY A 68 -5.46 -13.69 0.50
N GLY A 69 -6.08 -12.82 -0.27
CA GLY A 69 -6.80 -11.68 0.28
C GLY A 69 -8.21 -12.04 0.71
N SER A 70 -8.90 -11.08 1.26
CA SER A 70 -10.27 -11.24 1.72
C SER A 70 -11.20 -10.32 0.92
N ASP A 71 -12.47 -10.31 1.27
CA ASP A 71 -13.45 -9.43 0.65
C ASP A 71 -13.52 -8.09 1.38
N PHE A 72 -12.38 -7.55 1.72
CA PHE A 72 -12.23 -6.36 2.52
C PHE A 72 -11.42 -5.31 1.77
N VAL A 73 -11.71 -4.03 1.97
CA VAL A 73 -10.94 -2.93 1.39
C VAL A 73 -10.67 -1.90 2.48
N PRO A 74 -9.56 -1.15 2.40
CA PRO A 74 -8.55 -1.19 1.34
C PRO A 74 -7.58 -2.34 1.53
N GLN A 75 -7.10 -2.88 0.43
CA GLN A 75 -5.99 -3.84 0.45
C GLN A 75 -4.94 -3.31 -0.50
N VAL A 76 -3.68 -3.52 -0.18
CA VAL A 76 -2.58 -3.01 -0.98
C VAL A 76 -1.66 -4.15 -1.37
N GLN A 77 -1.30 -4.17 -2.64
CA GLN A 77 -0.34 -5.12 -3.15
C GLN A 77 0.91 -4.37 -3.58
N VAL A 78 2.06 -4.80 -3.08
CA VAL A 78 3.34 -4.25 -3.48
C VAL A 78 4.07 -5.36 -4.21
N GLU A 79 4.20 -5.24 -5.51
CA GLU A 79 4.73 -6.28 -6.38
C GLU A 79 3.92 -7.56 -6.20
N ASN A 80 4.51 -8.60 -5.64
CA ASN A 80 3.84 -9.87 -5.45
C ASN A 80 3.32 -10.08 -4.04
N TYR A 81 3.49 -9.09 -3.18
CA TYR A 81 3.08 -9.21 -1.78
C TYR A 81 1.81 -8.45 -1.51
N LEU A 82 0.81 -9.13 -1.01
CA LEU A 82 -0.45 -8.52 -0.63
C LEU A 82 -0.47 -8.26 0.87
N ILE A 83 -0.66 -7.00 1.25
CA ILE A 83 -0.77 -6.63 2.65
C ILE A 83 -2.21 -6.93 3.10
N LYS A 84 -2.35 -7.89 3.99
CA LYS A 84 -3.67 -8.35 4.42
C LYS A 84 -4.23 -7.49 5.55
N GLU A 85 -5.54 -7.56 5.70
CA GLU A 85 -6.24 -6.74 6.69
C GLU A 85 -5.77 -6.97 8.13
N ASN A 86 -5.28 -8.16 8.44
CA ASN A 86 -4.80 -8.46 9.78
C ASN A 86 -3.39 -7.96 10.05
N GLU A 87 -2.76 -7.35 9.05
CA GLU A 87 -1.40 -6.84 9.19
C GLU A 87 -1.36 -5.36 9.53
N TYR A 88 -2.50 -4.70 9.57
CA TYR A 88 -2.57 -3.29 9.93
C TYR A 88 -3.85 -3.01 10.69
N GLU A 89 -3.82 -1.98 11.53
CA GLU A 89 -4.98 -1.56 12.31
C GLU A 89 -5.63 -0.31 11.78
N ASP A 90 -4.84 0.55 11.16
CA ASP A 90 -5.38 1.79 10.60
C ASP A 90 -4.64 2.15 9.31
N VAL A 91 -5.10 3.22 8.66
CA VAL A 91 -4.54 3.63 7.38
C VAL A 91 -3.08 4.05 7.49
N ASN A 92 -2.71 4.68 8.60
CA ASN A 92 -1.32 5.08 8.79
C ASN A 92 -0.40 3.87 8.83
N GLU A 93 -0.85 2.82 9.50
CA GLU A 93 -0.07 1.60 9.55
C GLU A 93 -0.02 0.91 8.19
N LEU A 94 -1.13 0.96 7.45
CA LEU A 94 -1.16 0.41 6.11
C LEU A 94 -0.15 1.12 5.21
N ILE A 95 -0.07 2.44 5.32
CA ILE A 95 0.91 3.21 4.55
C ILE A 95 2.33 2.82 4.96
N SER A 96 2.57 2.71 6.27
CA SER A 96 3.87 2.28 6.77
C SER A 96 4.28 0.93 6.21
N LYS A 97 3.35 -0.02 6.22
CA LYS A 97 3.61 -1.35 5.69
C LYS A 97 3.87 -1.31 4.18
N THR A 98 3.13 -0.45 3.47
CA THR A 98 3.34 -0.28 2.04
C THR A 98 4.75 0.21 1.76
N LEU A 99 5.17 1.25 2.47
CA LEU A 99 6.49 1.82 2.27
C LEU A 99 7.59 0.83 2.67
N SER A 100 7.38 0.12 3.77
CA SER A 100 8.34 -0.90 4.21
C SER A 100 8.51 -1.99 3.17
N ASN A 101 7.43 -2.41 2.55
CA ASN A 101 7.50 -3.45 1.53
C ASN A 101 8.20 -2.98 0.27
N LEU A 102 8.14 -1.69 -0.04
CA LEU A 102 8.89 -1.16 -1.16
C LEU A 102 10.39 -1.28 -0.93
N LEU A 103 10.83 -1.18 0.31
CA LEU A 103 12.25 -1.19 0.65
C LEU A 103 12.76 -2.53 1.15
N GLU A 104 11.88 -3.31 1.76
CA GLU A 104 12.26 -4.54 2.45
C GLU A 104 12.97 -5.55 1.59
N ARG A 105 12.61 -5.58 0.31
CA ARG A 105 13.24 -6.55 -0.61
C ARG A 105 14.72 -6.30 -0.80
N LYS A 106 15.16 -5.06 -0.63
CA LYS A 106 16.58 -4.75 -0.69
C LYS A 106 17.31 -5.34 0.50
N ILE A 107 16.64 -5.34 1.63
CA ILE A 107 17.22 -5.82 2.87
C ILE A 107 17.28 -7.33 2.88
N VAL A 108 16.25 -7.97 2.36
CA VAL A 108 16.12 -9.42 2.35
C VAL A 108 17.15 -10.08 1.45
N ILE A 109 17.62 -9.37 0.47
CA ILE A 109 18.56 -9.91 -0.50
C ILE A 109 19.90 -10.28 0.12
N LYS A 110 20.13 -9.85 1.29
CA LYS A 110 21.31 -10.33 1.97
C LYS A 110 21.17 -11.78 2.35
#